data_2a87313a4ecf6d2771bf46b9fb487bcf
#
_entry.id   2a87313a4ecf6d2771bf46b9fb487bcf
#
_cell.length_a   1.000
_cell.length_b   1.000
_cell.length_c   1.000
_cell.angle_alpha   90.00
_cell.angle_beta   90.00
_cell.angle_gamma   90.00
#
_symmetry.space_group_name_H-M   'P 1'
#
loop_
_entity.id
_entity.type
_entity.pdbx_description
1 polymer ?
#
loop_
_entity_poly.entity_id
_entity_poly.type
_entity_poly.pdbx_seq_one_letter_code
_entity_poly.pdbx_strand_id
1 'polypeptide(L)'
;LPACDSSRAKGTLAKAFDQSQFARNMGLAVVEIKESTELTSSIDKKKDCFAKITMNNANTVPVLYQLALRDNGSYMLTFEVQE
;
A
#
# COMPACT_ATOMS: atom_id res chain seq x y z
N LEU A 1 -8.62 -11.91 -2.57
CA LEU A 1 -7.83 -10.68 -2.41
C LEU A 1 -7.68 -9.97 -3.76
N PRO A 2 -7.73 -8.64 -3.79
CA PRO A 2 -7.45 -7.92 -5.02
C PRO A 2 -5.98 -8.07 -5.42
N ALA A 3 -5.68 -7.86 -6.70
CA ALA A 3 -4.30 -7.82 -7.16
C ALA A 3 -3.57 -6.60 -6.60
N CYS A 4 -2.26 -6.70 -6.41
CA CYS A 4 -1.48 -5.59 -5.85
C CYS A 4 -1.58 -4.32 -6.69
N ASP A 5 -1.66 -4.46 -8.01
CA ASP A 5 -1.73 -3.34 -8.94
C ASP A 5 -3.16 -2.94 -9.31
N SER A 6 -4.16 -3.54 -8.66
CA SER A 6 -5.56 -3.19 -8.93
C SER A 6 -5.87 -1.79 -8.38
N SER A 7 -6.86 -1.13 -8.99
CA SER A 7 -7.32 0.18 -8.50
C SER A 7 -7.79 0.11 -7.06
N ARG A 8 -8.41 -1.01 -6.68
CA ARG A 8 -8.92 -1.20 -5.33
C ARG A 8 -7.77 -1.27 -4.31
N ALA A 9 -6.74 -2.07 -4.60
CA ALA A 9 -5.58 -2.19 -3.71
C ALA A 9 -4.82 -0.88 -3.62
N LYS A 10 -4.59 -0.20 -4.75
CA LYS A 10 -3.92 1.09 -4.77
C LYS A 10 -4.70 2.15 -4.00
N GLY A 11 -6.02 2.18 -4.16
CA GLY A 11 -6.87 3.10 -3.42
C GLY A 11 -6.82 2.87 -1.92
N THR A 12 -6.83 1.61 -1.50
CA THR A 12 -6.71 1.26 -0.09
C THR A 12 -5.35 1.67 0.46
N LEU A 13 -4.27 1.43 -0.30
CA LEU A 13 -2.92 1.82 0.11
C LEU A 13 -2.80 3.33 0.24
N ALA A 14 -3.31 4.09 -0.74
CA ALA A 14 -3.27 5.54 -0.71
C ALA A 14 -4.01 6.08 0.52
N LYS A 15 -5.17 5.55 0.80
CA LYS A 15 -5.97 5.96 1.96
C LYS A 15 -5.26 5.64 3.27
N ALA A 16 -4.71 4.42 3.38
CA ALA A 16 -3.98 4.02 4.57
C ALA A 16 -2.76 4.92 4.79
N PHE A 17 -2.03 5.23 3.73
CA PHE A 17 -0.87 6.12 3.80
C PHE A 17 -1.27 7.52 4.25
N ASP A 18 -2.30 8.10 3.63
CA ASP A 18 -2.75 9.45 3.96
C ASP A 18 -3.25 9.57 5.40
N GLN A 19 -3.79 8.49 5.95
CA GLN A 19 -4.28 8.46 7.33
C GLN A 19 -3.19 8.08 8.33
N SER A 20 -2.00 7.73 7.87
CA SER A 20 -0.91 7.35 8.76
C SER A 20 -0.39 8.56 9.52
N GLN A 21 0.14 8.31 10.72
CA GLN A 21 0.73 9.37 11.52
C GLN A 21 1.93 9.99 10.82
N PHE A 22 2.70 9.17 10.08
CA PHE A 22 3.83 9.66 9.31
C PHE A 22 3.39 10.74 8.31
N ALA A 23 2.37 10.44 7.50
CA ALA A 23 1.89 11.38 6.49
C ALA A 23 1.29 12.63 7.12
N ARG A 24 0.54 12.47 8.20
CA ARG A 24 -0.08 13.61 8.92
C ARG A 24 0.95 14.54 9.52
N ASN A 25 1.98 13.97 10.15
CA ASN A 25 3.03 14.78 10.79
C ASN A 25 3.86 15.53 9.77
N MET A 26 4.03 14.99 8.58
CA MET A 26 4.84 15.59 7.52
C MET A 26 4.01 16.41 6.53
N GLY A 27 2.69 16.40 6.65
CA GLY A 27 1.81 17.07 5.69
C GLY A 27 1.86 16.43 4.31
N LEU A 28 2.09 15.12 4.24
CA LEU A 28 2.25 14.40 2.98
C LEU A 28 0.93 13.79 2.51
N ALA A 29 0.79 13.68 1.20
CA ALA A 29 -0.34 12.99 0.58
C ALA A 29 0.16 12.25 -0.65
N VAL A 30 -0.47 11.11 -0.93
CA VAL A 30 -0.14 10.30 -2.10
C VAL A 30 -0.66 10.99 -3.35
N VAL A 31 0.22 11.20 -4.33
CA VAL A 31 -0.13 11.73 -5.64
C VAL A 31 -0.26 10.58 -6.64
N GLU A 32 0.66 9.61 -6.57
CA GLU A 32 0.68 8.50 -7.51
C GLU A 32 1.31 7.27 -6.88
N ILE A 33 0.81 6.10 -7.24
CA ILE A 33 1.41 4.82 -6.86
C ILE A 33 1.92 4.16 -8.14
N LYS A 34 3.22 3.87 -8.19
CA LYS A 34 3.90 3.32 -9.35
C LYS A 34 4.48 1.95 -9.07
N GLU A 35 4.65 1.17 -10.13
CA GLU A 35 5.41 -0.09 -10.09
C GLU A 35 4.90 -1.06 -9.03
N SER A 36 3.56 -1.12 -8.86
CA SER A 36 2.97 -2.09 -7.93
C SER A 36 3.25 -3.50 -8.42
N THR A 37 3.90 -4.30 -7.59
CA THR A 37 4.33 -5.65 -7.92
C THR A 37 3.96 -6.58 -6.79
N GLU A 38 3.48 -7.79 -7.15
CA GLU A 38 3.27 -8.83 -6.18
C GLU A 38 4.60 -9.52 -5.91
N LEU A 39 4.97 -9.60 -4.65
CA LEU A 39 6.15 -10.35 -4.24
C LEU A 39 5.78 -11.82 -4.11
N THR A 40 6.76 -12.68 -4.23
CA THR A 40 6.53 -14.12 -4.14
C THR A 40 6.11 -14.52 -2.73
N SER A 41 5.39 -15.61 -2.62
CA SER A 41 4.87 -16.22 -1.39
C SER A 41 3.49 -15.77 -1.01
N SER A 42 2.57 -15.85 -1.96
CA SER A 42 1.16 -15.74 -1.61
C SER A 42 0.75 -16.98 -0.85
N ILE A 43 0.59 -16.83 0.44
CA ILE A 43 -0.20 -17.75 1.23
C ILE A 43 -1.66 -17.42 0.91
N ASP A 44 -2.54 -18.39 0.90
CA ASP A 44 -3.91 -18.25 0.41
C ASP A 44 -4.68 -17.04 0.94
N LYS A 45 -4.35 -16.54 2.13
CA LYS A 45 -5.07 -15.44 2.76
C LYS A 45 -4.24 -14.18 2.91
N LYS A 46 -3.03 -14.16 2.38
CA LYS A 46 -2.12 -13.02 2.49
C LYS A 46 -1.39 -12.81 1.18
N LYS A 47 -1.14 -11.55 0.87
CA LYS A 47 -0.42 -11.17 -0.33
C LYS A 47 0.54 -10.06 0.00
N ASP A 48 1.82 -10.27 -0.28
CA ASP A 48 2.85 -9.27 -0.08
C ASP A 48 3.08 -8.51 -1.38
N CYS A 49 3.11 -7.20 -1.28
CA CYS A 49 3.21 -6.33 -2.43
C CYS A 49 4.30 -5.28 -2.21
N PHE A 50 4.79 -4.74 -3.31
CA PHE A 50 5.75 -3.66 -3.31
C PHE A 50 5.28 -2.59 -4.29
N ALA A 51 5.46 -1.32 -3.93
CA ALA A 51 5.17 -0.23 -4.83
C ALA A 51 6.04 0.98 -4.50
N LYS A 52 6.12 1.91 -5.44
CA LYS A 52 6.74 3.21 -5.21
C LYS A 52 5.63 4.25 -5.13
N ILE A 53 5.66 5.04 -4.07
CA ILE A 53 4.66 6.08 -3.83
C ILE A 53 5.29 7.43 -4.06
N THR A 54 4.71 8.21 -4.97
CA THR A 54 5.08 9.60 -5.18
C THR A 54 4.15 10.49 -4.36
N MET A 55 4.74 11.35 -3.55
CA MET A 55 4.01 12.22 -2.63
C MET A 55 3.90 13.63 -3.19
N ASN A 56 3.07 14.46 -2.54
CA ASN A 56 2.82 15.84 -2.97
C ASN A 56 4.06 16.75 -2.89
N ASN A 57 5.12 16.30 -2.23
CA ASN A 57 6.40 17.02 -2.23
C ASN A 57 7.35 16.57 -3.35
N ALA A 58 6.84 15.80 -4.32
CA ALA A 58 7.57 15.25 -5.45
C ALA A 58 8.58 14.15 -5.12
N ASN A 59 8.67 13.73 -3.86
CA ASN A 59 9.53 12.62 -3.47
C ASN A 59 8.84 11.29 -3.71
N THR A 60 9.62 10.29 -4.11
CA THR A 60 9.13 8.92 -4.29
C THR A 60 9.80 8.02 -3.28
N VAL A 61 9.01 7.23 -2.57
CA VAL A 61 9.52 6.29 -1.57
C VAL A 61 9.05 4.87 -1.89
N PRO A 62 9.92 3.87 -1.63
CA PRO A 62 9.50 2.48 -1.78
C PRO A 62 8.69 2.06 -0.55
N VAL A 63 7.64 1.27 -0.78
CA VAL A 63 6.73 0.81 0.26
C VAL A 63 6.45 -0.66 0.08
N LEU A 64 6.60 -1.43 1.16
CA LEU A 64 6.09 -2.79 1.23
C LEU A 64 4.70 -2.76 1.86
N TYR A 65 3.76 -3.45 1.27
CA TYR A 65 2.43 -3.54 1.85
C TYR A 65 1.90 -4.96 1.74
N GLN A 66 1.05 -5.31 2.69
CA GLN A 66 0.48 -6.65 2.77
C GLN A 66 -1.04 -6.55 2.79
N LEU A 67 -1.67 -7.39 1.99
CA LEU A 67 -3.11 -7.57 2.00
C LEU A 67 -3.40 -8.88 2.72
N ALA A 68 -4.26 -8.83 3.71
CA ALA A 68 -4.64 -10.00 4.50
C ALA A 68 -6.16 -10.15 4.50
N LEU A 69 -6.63 -11.32 4.11
CA LEU A 69 -8.06 -11.62 4.08
C LEU A 69 -8.57 -11.85 5.50
N ARG A 70 -9.71 -11.22 5.83
CA ARG A 70 -10.36 -11.41 7.11
C ARG A 70 -11.46 -12.46 7.01
N ASP A 71 -11.90 -12.97 8.16
CA ASP A 71 -12.94 -14.00 8.25
C ASP A 71 -14.27 -13.54 7.66
N ASN A 72 -14.55 -12.24 7.67
CA ASN A 72 -15.81 -11.70 7.15
C ASN A 72 -15.77 -11.41 5.64
N GLY A 73 -14.72 -11.86 4.94
CA GLY A 73 -14.61 -11.65 3.50
C GLY A 73 -13.97 -10.32 3.10
N SER A 74 -13.76 -9.40 4.04
CA SER A 74 -13.02 -8.17 3.76
C SER A 74 -11.52 -8.42 3.88
N TYR A 75 -10.72 -7.42 3.53
CA TYR A 75 -9.28 -7.53 3.71
C TYR A 75 -8.73 -6.33 4.48
N MET A 76 -7.59 -6.55 5.12
CA MET A 76 -6.87 -5.52 5.83
C MET A 76 -5.56 -5.26 5.11
N LEU A 77 -5.20 -3.99 4.97
CA LEU A 77 -3.92 -3.60 4.39
C LEU A 77 -3.03 -3.01 5.47
N THR A 78 -1.81 -3.51 5.54
CA THR A 78 -0.75 -2.90 6.35
C THR A 78 0.39 -2.54 5.43
N PHE A 79 1.15 -1.50 5.78
CA PHE A 79 2.26 -1.07 4.93
C PHE A 79 3.42 -0.59 5.78
N GLU A 80 4.61 -0.59 5.15
CA GLU A 80 5.83 -0.11 5.78
C GLU A 80 6.66 0.62 4.74
N VAL A 81 7.05 1.86 5.05
CA VAL A 81 7.92 2.64 4.17
C VAL A 81 9.34 2.12 4.31
N GLN A 82 9.96 1.81 3.17
CA GLN A 82 11.34 1.35 3.13
C GLN A 82 12.26 2.55 2.86
N GLU A 83 13.29 2.68 3.65
CA GLU A 83 14.29 3.74 3.45
C GLU A 83 15.54 3.22 2.79
#